data_634a477fdf4404af8ec4cf692eb1838e
#
_entry.id   634a477fdf4404af8ec4cf692eb1838e
#
_cell.length_a   1.000
_cell.length_b   1.000
_cell.length_c   1.000
_cell.angle_alpha   90.00
_cell.angle_beta   90.00
_cell.angle_gamma   90.00
#
_symmetry.space_group_name_H-M   'P 1'
#
loop_
_entity.id
_entity.type
_entity.pdbx_description
1 polymer ?
#
loop_
_entity_poly.entity_id
_entity_poly.type
_entity_poly.pdbx_seq_one_letter_code
_entity_poly.pdbx_strand_id
1 'polypeptide(L)'
;MNEIVLNDEIIKRVKEEVPDLTEKLMGKDLIKIILYGSCSRGDYSQESDIDIVLLTNCDRIEVKKYNDGIASISTKLAMKYFSVVNFVCLPYEEFQDKKEWYPYFRNIEEEGEVIYG
;
A
#
# COMPACT_ATOMS: atom_id res chain seq x y z
N MET A 1 11.14 -7.41 28.37
CA MET A 1 10.27 -6.56 27.53
C MET A 1 10.01 -7.26 26.20
N ASN A 2 8.75 -7.35 25.82
CA ASN A 2 8.41 -7.98 24.54
C ASN A 2 8.55 -6.96 23.42
N GLU A 3 9.31 -7.31 22.40
CA GLU A 3 9.36 -6.49 21.20
C GLU A 3 8.11 -6.76 20.38
N ILE A 4 7.56 -5.69 19.79
CA ILE A 4 6.48 -5.83 18.82
C ILE A 4 7.12 -6.04 17.45
N VAL A 5 6.89 -7.21 16.87
CA VAL A 5 7.44 -7.57 15.58
C VAL A 5 6.30 -7.83 14.60
N LEU A 6 6.57 -7.69 13.31
CA LEU A 6 5.58 -7.94 12.28
C LEU A 6 5.07 -9.38 12.37
N ASN A 7 3.75 -9.52 12.35
CA ASN A 7 3.06 -10.82 12.39
C ASN A 7 1.74 -10.73 11.62
N ASP A 8 1.05 -11.86 11.51
CA ASP A 8 -0.19 -11.94 10.73
C ASP A 8 -1.29 -11.03 11.27
N GLU A 9 -1.37 -10.86 12.58
CA GLU A 9 -2.38 -9.99 13.20
C GLU A 9 -2.15 -8.52 12.84
N ILE A 10 -0.90 -8.07 12.87
CA ILE A 10 -0.55 -6.69 12.49
C ILE A 10 -0.90 -6.46 11.01
N ILE A 11 -0.54 -7.41 10.14
CA ILE A 11 -0.84 -7.30 8.71
C ILE A 11 -2.35 -7.20 8.50
N LYS A 12 -3.11 -8.03 9.20
CA LYS A 12 -4.57 -8.01 9.12
C LYS A 12 -5.13 -6.65 9.51
N ARG A 13 -4.65 -6.07 10.63
CA ARG A 13 -5.11 -4.76 11.09
C ARG A 13 -4.75 -3.64 10.12
N VAL A 14 -3.56 -3.68 9.55
CA VAL A 14 -3.14 -2.70 8.55
C VAL A 14 -4.03 -2.81 7.32
N LYS A 15 -4.35 -4.02 6.86
CA LYS A 15 -5.25 -4.23 5.73
C LYS A 15 -6.65 -3.67 5.98
N GLU A 16 -7.09 -3.64 7.23
CA GLU A 16 -8.39 -3.06 7.61
C GLU A 16 -8.35 -1.54 7.72
N GLU A 17 -7.26 -0.99 8.25
CA GLU A 17 -7.15 0.45 8.50
C GLU A 17 -6.75 1.27 7.28
N VAL A 18 -5.89 0.73 6.42
CA VAL A 18 -5.39 1.46 5.25
C VAL A 18 -6.52 1.94 4.33
N PRO A 19 -7.52 1.10 3.97
CA PRO A 19 -8.61 1.59 3.12
C PRO A 19 -9.36 2.78 3.72
N ASP A 20 -9.65 2.75 5.00
CA ASP A 20 -10.38 3.85 5.66
C ASP A 20 -9.58 5.15 5.65
N LEU A 21 -8.29 5.05 5.99
CA LEU A 21 -7.42 6.22 6.07
C LEU A 21 -7.16 6.83 4.69
N THR A 22 -6.90 6.00 3.70
CA THR A 22 -6.59 6.47 2.35
C THR A 22 -7.83 6.98 1.61
N GLU A 23 -8.98 6.36 1.83
CA GLU A 23 -10.24 6.84 1.25
C GLU A 23 -10.61 8.22 1.80
N LYS A 24 -10.42 8.44 3.10
CA LYS A 24 -10.67 9.76 3.70
C LYS A 24 -9.74 10.82 3.14
N LEU A 25 -8.50 10.45 2.82
CA LEU A 25 -7.55 11.38 2.25
C LEU A 25 -7.81 11.67 0.78
N MET A 26 -8.08 10.64 -0.01
CA MET A 26 -8.07 10.73 -1.47
C MET A 26 -9.45 10.73 -2.11
N GLY A 27 -10.46 10.25 -1.41
CA GLY A 27 -11.83 10.21 -1.92
C GLY A 27 -11.92 9.51 -3.27
N LYS A 28 -12.52 10.20 -4.24
CA LYS A 28 -12.77 9.64 -5.59
C LYS A 28 -11.49 9.41 -6.38
N ASP A 29 -10.39 10.00 -5.98
CA ASP A 29 -9.11 9.79 -6.66
C ASP A 29 -8.52 8.42 -6.38
N LEU A 30 -8.94 7.76 -5.31
CA LEU A 30 -8.49 6.41 -4.98
C LEU A 30 -9.33 5.38 -5.74
N ILE A 31 -8.66 4.54 -6.54
CA ILE A 31 -9.34 3.51 -7.32
C ILE A 31 -9.18 2.14 -6.69
N LYS A 32 -7.95 1.78 -6.32
CA LYS A 32 -7.66 0.43 -5.86
C LYS A 32 -6.46 0.47 -4.90
N ILE A 33 -6.45 -0.44 -3.93
CA ILE A 33 -5.33 -0.63 -3.01
C ILE A 33 -4.87 -2.08 -3.12
N ILE A 34 -3.58 -2.28 -3.28
CA ILE A 34 -2.99 -3.61 -3.42
C ILE A 34 -1.90 -3.78 -2.38
N LEU A 35 -2.01 -4.83 -1.57
CA LEU A 35 -0.91 -5.28 -0.70
C LEU A 35 0.09 -6.04 -1.57
N TYR A 36 1.37 -5.68 -1.49
CA TYR A 36 2.38 -6.22 -2.36
C TYR A 36 3.60 -6.69 -1.56
N GLY A 37 4.51 -7.37 -2.22
CA GLY A 37 5.77 -7.79 -1.63
C GLY A 37 5.64 -9.02 -0.72
N SER A 38 6.56 -9.15 0.22
CA SER A 38 6.65 -10.35 1.07
C SER A 38 5.39 -10.60 1.91
N CYS A 39 4.72 -9.53 2.35
CA CYS A 39 3.48 -9.67 3.12
C CYS A 39 2.35 -10.25 2.28
N SER A 40 2.31 -9.94 0.99
CA SER A 40 1.33 -10.51 0.07
C SER A 40 1.62 -11.98 -0.23
N ARG A 41 2.90 -12.31 -0.43
CA ARG A 41 3.31 -13.68 -0.75
C ARG A 41 3.30 -14.61 0.47
N GLY A 42 3.31 -14.06 1.68
CA GLY A 42 3.36 -14.86 2.90
C GLY A 42 4.77 -15.29 3.31
N ASP A 43 5.81 -14.80 2.64
CA ASP A 43 7.20 -15.14 2.94
C ASP A 43 7.92 -14.02 3.70
N TYR A 44 7.17 -13.17 4.39
CA TYR A 44 7.74 -12.07 5.15
C TYR A 44 8.49 -12.56 6.40
N SER A 45 9.44 -11.75 6.84
CA SER A 45 10.13 -11.92 8.12
C SER A 45 9.68 -10.86 9.12
N GLN A 46 10.16 -10.96 10.36
CA GLN A 46 9.84 -9.99 11.40
C GLN A 46 10.33 -8.58 11.07
N GLU A 47 11.31 -8.46 10.18
CA GLU A 47 11.91 -7.19 9.77
C GLU A 47 11.39 -6.68 8.43
N SER A 48 10.46 -7.40 7.80
CA SER A 48 9.89 -6.99 6.52
C SER A 48 9.02 -5.74 6.67
N ASP A 49 9.02 -4.91 5.62
CA ASP A 49 8.10 -3.78 5.51
C ASP A 49 6.78 -4.27 4.91
N ILE A 50 5.72 -3.52 5.19
CA ILE A 50 4.42 -3.75 4.54
C ILE A 50 4.34 -2.80 3.35
N ASP A 51 4.26 -3.36 2.14
CA ASP A 51 4.23 -2.57 0.91
C ASP A 51 2.82 -2.44 0.37
N ILE A 52 2.37 -1.21 0.18
CA ILE A 52 1.02 -0.89 -0.27
C ILE A 52 1.11 -0.06 -1.56
N VAL A 53 0.40 -0.51 -2.58
CA VAL A 53 0.26 0.23 -3.84
C VAL A 53 -1.11 0.87 -3.87
N LEU A 54 -1.13 2.19 -4.08
CA LEU A 54 -2.36 2.97 -4.25
C LEU A 54 -2.50 3.31 -5.73
N LEU A 55 -3.51 2.73 -6.38
CA LEU A 55 -3.83 3.06 -7.77
C LEU A 55 -4.82 4.20 -7.78
N THR A 56 -4.48 5.28 -8.47
CA THR A 56 -5.23 6.52 -8.40
C THR A 56 -5.71 6.98 -9.78
N ASN A 57 -6.72 7.85 -9.74
CA ASN A 57 -7.22 8.52 -10.94
C ASN A 57 -6.42 9.78 -11.27
N CYS A 58 -5.35 10.06 -10.53
CA CYS A 58 -4.48 11.21 -10.75
C CYS A 58 -3.30 10.82 -11.64
N ASP A 59 -2.77 11.81 -12.39
CA ASP A 59 -1.49 11.64 -13.06
C ASP A 59 -0.35 11.77 -12.02
N ARG A 60 0.89 11.61 -12.50
CA ARG A 60 2.06 11.62 -11.61
C ARG A 60 2.31 12.98 -10.95
N ILE A 61 1.84 14.06 -11.55
CA ILE A 61 1.99 15.40 -11.00
C ILE A 61 0.89 15.69 -9.99
N GLU A 62 -0.37 15.41 -10.36
CA GLU A 62 -1.51 15.65 -9.49
C GLU A 62 -1.45 14.87 -8.18
N VAL A 63 -0.94 13.64 -8.22
CA VAL A 63 -0.88 12.79 -7.04
C VAL A 63 0.02 13.36 -5.94
N LYS A 64 0.94 14.26 -6.29
CA LYS A 64 1.83 14.90 -5.32
C LYS A 64 1.09 15.69 -4.25
N LYS A 65 -0.12 16.15 -4.53
CA LYS A 65 -0.94 16.84 -3.53
C LYS A 65 -1.26 15.96 -2.32
N TYR A 66 -1.12 14.65 -2.44
CA TYR A 66 -1.37 13.70 -1.36
C TYR A 66 -0.13 13.28 -0.59
N ASN A 67 1.07 13.74 -1.01
CA ASN A 67 2.32 13.29 -0.40
C ASN A 67 2.37 13.47 1.12
N ASP A 68 1.99 14.64 1.61
CA ASP A 68 2.00 14.92 3.05
C ASP A 68 0.99 14.05 3.81
N GLY A 69 -0.19 13.89 3.24
CA GLY A 69 -1.23 13.04 3.85
C GLY A 69 -0.81 11.58 3.91
N ILE A 70 -0.21 11.07 2.84
CA ILE A 70 0.27 9.69 2.78
C ILE A 70 1.41 9.49 3.79
N ALA A 71 2.34 10.44 3.87
CA ALA A 71 3.43 10.37 4.85
C ALA A 71 2.88 10.36 6.27
N SER A 72 1.84 11.14 6.55
CA SER A 72 1.17 11.17 7.84
C SER A 72 0.53 9.82 8.18
N ILE A 73 -0.13 9.19 7.22
CA ILE A 73 -0.72 7.86 7.39
C ILE A 73 0.36 6.82 7.69
N SER A 74 1.46 6.83 6.91
CA SER A 74 2.57 5.92 7.11
C SER A 74 3.17 6.07 8.52
N THR A 75 3.38 7.31 8.97
CA THR A 75 3.90 7.59 10.30
C THR A 75 2.95 7.10 11.39
N LYS A 76 1.65 7.38 11.24
CA LYS A 76 0.63 6.95 12.21
C LYS A 76 0.62 5.42 12.37
N LEU A 77 0.67 4.70 11.26
CA LEU A 77 0.68 3.24 11.28
C LEU A 77 1.98 2.69 11.88
N ALA A 78 3.12 3.32 11.54
CA ALA A 78 4.40 2.91 12.10
C ALA A 78 4.44 3.09 13.62
N MET A 79 3.90 4.19 14.12
CA MET A 79 3.84 4.44 15.57
C MET A 79 2.86 3.50 16.28
N LYS A 80 1.78 3.14 15.61
CA LYS A 80 0.76 2.28 16.22
C LYS A 80 1.18 0.81 16.24
N TYR A 81 1.82 0.34 15.19
CA TYR A 81 2.14 -1.09 15.00
C TYR A 81 3.64 -1.41 15.07
N PHE A 82 4.48 -0.40 15.22
CA PHE A 82 5.93 -0.55 15.21
C PHE A 82 6.43 -1.30 13.97
N SER A 83 5.78 -1.03 12.83
CA SER A 83 6.09 -1.65 11.55
C SER A 83 6.09 -0.57 10.47
N VAL A 84 7.01 -0.69 9.52
CA VAL A 84 7.09 0.28 8.42
C VAL A 84 6.06 -0.07 7.35
N VAL A 85 5.23 0.90 6.98
CA VAL A 85 4.27 0.76 5.89
C VAL A 85 4.69 1.71 4.78
N ASN A 86 5.09 1.15 3.65
CA ASN A 86 5.53 1.91 2.47
C ASN A 86 4.37 2.05 1.50
N PHE A 87 4.14 3.27 1.03
CA PHE A 87 3.11 3.55 0.06
C PHE A 87 3.73 3.97 -1.27
N VAL A 88 3.25 3.39 -2.35
CA VAL A 88 3.60 3.78 -3.72
C VAL A 88 2.30 4.17 -4.41
N CYS A 89 2.24 5.38 -4.98
CA CYS A 89 1.08 5.84 -5.72
C CYS A 89 1.36 5.75 -7.22
N LEU A 90 0.49 5.07 -7.94
CA LEU A 90 0.62 4.89 -9.39
C LEU A 90 -0.67 5.32 -10.08
N PRO A 91 -0.58 5.99 -11.24
CA PRO A 91 -1.76 6.26 -12.06
C PRO A 91 -2.38 4.93 -12.51
N TYR A 92 -3.68 4.78 -12.31
CA TYR A 92 -4.40 3.56 -12.68
C TYR A 92 -4.29 3.24 -14.16
N GLU A 93 -4.43 4.26 -15.02
CA GLU A 93 -4.34 4.06 -16.48
C GLU A 93 -2.96 3.58 -16.91
N GLU A 94 -1.91 4.15 -16.34
CA GLU A 94 -0.54 3.72 -16.64
C GLU A 94 -0.33 2.27 -16.20
N PHE A 95 -0.83 1.91 -15.02
CA PHE A 95 -0.73 0.55 -14.52
C PHE A 95 -1.44 -0.43 -15.44
N GLN A 96 -2.67 -0.11 -15.88
CA GLN A 96 -3.43 -0.98 -16.77
C GLN A 96 -2.76 -1.16 -18.14
N ASP A 97 -2.16 -0.09 -18.67
CA ASP A 97 -1.50 -0.14 -19.97
C ASP A 97 -0.22 -0.97 -19.94
N LYS A 98 0.49 -1.00 -18.81
CA LYS A 98 1.84 -1.57 -18.71
C LYS A 98 1.92 -2.87 -17.93
N LYS A 99 0.87 -3.28 -17.24
CA LYS A 99 0.94 -4.42 -16.30
C LYS A 99 1.28 -5.75 -16.97
N GLU A 100 1.04 -5.89 -18.27
CA GLU A 100 1.31 -7.15 -18.97
C GLU A 100 2.78 -7.31 -19.38
N TRP A 101 3.49 -6.19 -19.55
CA TRP A 101 4.86 -6.25 -20.06
C TRP A 101 5.91 -5.57 -19.19
N TYR A 102 5.53 -4.60 -18.35
CA TYR A 102 6.48 -3.95 -17.46
C TYR A 102 6.65 -4.85 -16.21
N PRO A 103 7.86 -5.40 -15.96
CA PRO A 103 8.02 -6.44 -14.93
C PRO A 103 7.53 -6.05 -13.54
N TYR A 104 7.79 -4.82 -13.09
CA TYR A 104 7.35 -4.36 -11.78
C TYR A 104 5.82 -4.37 -11.66
N PHE A 105 5.13 -3.84 -12.67
CA PHE A 105 3.66 -3.77 -12.67
C PHE A 105 3.04 -5.17 -12.83
N ARG A 106 3.66 -6.00 -13.67
CA ARG A 106 3.21 -7.38 -13.83
C ARG A 106 3.30 -8.14 -12.52
N ASN A 107 4.39 -7.97 -11.76
CA ASN A 107 4.56 -8.64 -10.47
C ASN A 107 3.52 -8.16 -9.45
N ILE A 108 3.19 -6.86 -9.45
CA ILE A 108 2.13 -6.34 -8.60
C ILE A 108 0.79 -6.99 -8.95
N GLU A 109 0.48 -7.12 -10.23
CA GLU A 109 -0.78 -7.73 -10.68
C GLU A 109 -0.86 -9.22 -10.32
N GLU A 110 0.23 -9.95 -10.49
CA GLU A 110 0.26 -11.40 -10.27
C GLU A 110 0.37 -11.78 -8.79
N GLU A 111 1.16 -11.06 -8.02
CA GLU A 111 1.49 -11.40 -6.64
C GLU A 111 0.73 -10.58 -5.60
N GLY A 112 0.18 -9.45 -5.99
CA GLY A 112 -0.49 -8.54 -5.06
C GLY A 112 -1.84 -9.06 -4.61
N GLU A 113 -2.23 -8.64 -3.42
CA GLU A 113 -3.57 -8.89 -2.87
C GLU A 113 -4.36 -7.60 -2.91
N VAL A 114 -5.49 -7.58 -3.62
CA VAL A 114 -6.37 -6.42 -3.65
C VAL A 114 -7.10 -6.32 -2.31
N ILE A 115 -6.93 -5.19 -1.61
CA ILE A 115 -7.60 -4.94 -0.33
C ILE A 115 -8.67 -3.85 -0.40
N TYR A 116 -8.79 -3.17 -1.54
CA TYR A 116 -9.82 -2.15 -1.78
C TYR A 116 -10.01 -1.99 -3.29
N GLY A 117 -11.25 -1.87 -3.72
CA GLY A 117 -11.55 -1.71 -5.16
C GLY A 117 -11.62 -3.05 -5.93
#